data_09185b0cab7b001b05a0c457d0a34200
#
_entry.id   09185b0cab7b001b05a0c457d0a34200
#
_cell.length_a   1.000
_cell.length_b   1.000
_cell.length_c   1.000
_cell.angle_alpha   90.00
_cell.angle_beta   90.00
_cell.angle_gamma   90.00
#
_symmetry.space_group_name_H-M   'P 1'
#
loop_
_entity.id
_entity.type
_entity.pdbx_description
1 polymer ?
#
loop_
_entity_poly.entity_id
_entity_poly.type
_entity_poly.pdbx_seq_one_letter_code
_entity_poly.pdbx_strand_id
1 'polypeptide(L)'
;MKNLKLFLALLLTGATSQTALATETGDTLVMEKVDRVKIETRDTVQRIVISGMEDNPYFQYTQRISIPDTTAVRRKMSNVKDFGRVVVKAKDGKPSKWEGVGHIYLGMGTMTGAPDGYSMWPTVEVGVGISADYHPFGPKNTWSIGLLVGAVSLHTPSNRYWAKDGLAGDKMLLVPYADGLERTHSSLSAGRFSMPLFYKHTFDERGRWSVSLGAMVNFNFAASASRHYQMGDETFDITLHHIGVRPVTVEPMVMVNAPYVPAIYCKYSPMTFFKNGCGPEMKMLTFGVYL
;
A
#
# COMPACT_ATOMS: atom_id res chain seq x y z
N MET A 1 -6.34 11.59 15.32
CA MET A 1 -5.61 12.34 14.28
C MET A 1 -4.09 12.36 14.47
N LYS A 2 -3.52 12.53 15.68
CA LYS A 2 -2.05 12.48 15.91
C LYS A 2 -1.45 11.13 15.49
N ASN A 3 -2.10 10.03 15.81
CA ASN A 3 -1.60 8.67 15.50
C ASN A 3 -1.67 8.33 14.00
N LEU A 4 -2.65 8.86 13.26
CA LEU A 4 -2.74 8.69 11.82
C LEU A 4 -1.66 9.50 11.09
N LYS A 5 -1.34 10.70 11.59
CA LYS A 5 -0.23 11.53 11.07
C LYS A 5 1.12 10.87 11.31
N LEU A 6 1.30 10.23 12.47
CA LEU A 6 2.52 9.48 12.80
C LEU A 6 2.67 8.23 11.91
N PHE A 7 1.57 7.52 11.66
CA PHE A 7 1.57 6.33 10.80
C PHE A 7 1.82 6.69 9.33
N LEU A 8 1.21 7.78 8.85
CA LEU A 8 1.46 8.29 7.50
C LEU A 8 2.89 8.83 7.35
N ALA A 9 3.42 9.49 8.38
CA ALA A 9 4.82 9.95 8.41
C ALA A 9 5.80 8.76 8.42
N LEU A 10 5.49 7.69 9.14
CA LEU A 10 6.32 6.47 9.17
C LEU A 10 6.33 5.74 7.82
N LEU A 11 5.18 5.73 7.11
CA LEU A 11 5.09 5.18 5.75
C LEU A 11 5.86 6.02 4.73
N LEU A 12 5.80 7.35 4.85
CA LEU A 12 6.54 8.27 3.97
C LEU A 12 8.06 8.22 4.25
N THR A 13 8.49 8.11 5.51
CA THR A 13 9.91 7.98 5.86
C THR A 13 10.46 6.60 5.49
N GLY A 14 9.66 5.53 5.56
CA GLY A 14 10.04 4.21 5.08
C GLY A 14 10.27 4.14 3.57
N ALA A 15 9.48 4.90 2.78
CA ALA A 15 9.63 4.99 1.34
C ALA A 15 10.86 5.83 0.89
N THR A 16 11.29 6.79 1.72
CA THR A 16 12.46 7.64 1.41
C THR A 16 13.79 7.03 1.87
N SER A 17 13.78 6.06 2.80
CA SER A 17 15.02 5.44 3.28
C SER A 17 15.60 4.40 2.33
N GLN A 18 14.88 3.97 1.29
CA GLN A 18 15.43 3.09 0.26
C GLN A 18 16.21 3.81 -0.87
N THR A 19 16.13 5.14 -0.92
CA THR A 19 16.95 5.94 -1.85
C THR A 19 18.29 6.40 -1.27
N ALA A 20 18.56 6.13 0.00
CA ALA A 20 19.79 6.57 0.69
C ALA A 20 20.88 5.48 0.80
N LEU A 21 20.74 4.33 0.14
CA LEU A 21 21.74 3.24 0.16
C LEU A 21 22.48 3.07 -1.17
N ALA A 22 22.57 4.13 -1.96
CA ALA A 22 23.48 4.23 -3.10
C ALA A 22 24.36 5.48 -2.97
N THR A 23 24.96 5.69 -1.81
CA THR A 23 26.18 6.47 -1.72
C THR A 23 27.34 5.49 -1.92
N GLU A 24 27.48 4.98 -3.14
CA GLU A 24 28.83 4.75 -3.61
C GLU A 24 29.51 6.11 -3.54
N THR A 25 30.53 6.21 -2.71
CA THR A 25 31.57 7.24 -2.82
C THR A 25 32.20 7.01 -4.19
N GLY A 26 31.55 7.50 -5.24
CA GLY A 26 32.11 7.51 -6.56
C GLY A 26 33.28 8.47 -6.54
N ASP A 27 34.51 7.97 -6.69
CA ASP A 27 35.65 8.79 -7.00
C ASP A 27 35.30 9.63 -8.23
N THR A 28 35.06 10.92 -8.01
CA THR A 28 34.80 11.85 -9.11
C THR A 28 36.13 12.10 -9.82
N LEU A 29 36.32 11.48 -10.95
CA LEU A 29 37.46 11.75 -11.81
C LEU A 29 37.20 13.03 -12.58
N VAL A 30 37.81 14.13 -12.17
CA VAL A 30 37.79 15.40 -12.91
C VAL A 30 38.94 15.42 -13.88
N MET A 31 38.65 15.54 -15.18
CA MET A 31 39.65 15.68 -16.23
C MET A 31 39.49 17.07 -16.88
N GLU A 32 40.53 17.89 -16.80
CA GLU A 32 40.58 19.20 -17.42
C GLU A 32 41.44 19.16 -18.69
N LYS A 33 41.07 19.99 -19.68
CA LYS A 33 41.89 20.19 -20.92
C LYS A 33 42.16 18.89 -21.71
N VAL A 34 41.07 18.16 -22.02
CA VAL A 34 41.11 16.93 -22.79
C VAL A 34 41.10 17.24 -24.27
N ASP A 35 42.03 16.64 -25.07
CA ASP A 35 42.14 16.88 -26.51
C ASP A 35 41.01 16.20 -27.30
N ARG A 36 40.64 14.98 -26.93
CA ARG A 36 39.64 14.21 -27.65
C ARG A 36 38.79 13.34 -26.74
N VAL A 37 37.49 13.39 -26.95
CA VAL A 37 36.50 12.47 -26.36
C VAL A 37 35.81 11.72 -27.49
N LYS A 38 35.91 10.38 -27.50
CA LYS A 38 35.23 9.52 -28.46
C LYS A 38 34.19 8.67 -27.71
N ILE A 39 32.95 8.77 -28.13
CA ILE A 39 31.84 7.98 -27.58
C ILE A 39 31.39 7.02 -28.69
N GLU A 40 31.52 5.73 -28.46
CA GLU A 40 31.01 4.67 -29.33
C GLU A 40 29.89 3.94 -28.64
N THR A 41 28.73 3.88 -29.27
CA THR A 41 27.58 3.11 -28.77
C THR A 41 27.34 1.95 -29.74
N ARG A 42 27.42 0.72 -29.21
CA ARG A 42 27.09 -0.50 -29.95
C ARG A 42 26.15 -1.34 -29.08
N ASP A 43 24.98 -1.63 -29.63
CA ASP A 43 23.96 -2.44 -28.97
C ASP A 43 23.63 -1.95 -27.54
N THR A 44 24.11 -2.67 -26.55
CA THR A 44 23.87 -2.40 -25.11
C THR A 44 25.13 -1.89 -24.39
N VAL A 45 26.17 -1.52 -25.12
CA VAL A 45 27.43 -1.05 -24.51
C VAL A 45 27.83 0.30 -25.10
N GLN A 46 28.00 1.26 -24.21
CA GLN A 46 28.62 2.54 -24.53
C GLN A 46 30.07 2.53 -24.07
N ARG A 47 30.98 2.81 -25.00
CA ARG A 47 32.41 2.94 -24.73
C ARG A 47 32.80 4.41 -24.85
N ILE A 48 33.29 4.97 -23.76
CA ILE A 48 33.83 6.32 -23.73
C ILE A 48 35.35 6.22 -23.70
N VAL A 49 36.01 6.82 -24.68
CA VAL A 49 37.46 6.90 -24.75
C VAL A 49 37.85 8.36 -24.69
N ILE A 50 38.62 8.71 -23.69
CA ILE A 50 39.18 10.05 -23.48
C ILE A 50 40.67 9.93 -23.76
N SER A 51 41.19 10.73 -24.65
CA SER A 51 42.62 10.69 -25.06
C SER A 51 43.21 12.07 -25.25
N GLY A 52 44.45 12.19 -24.85
CA GLY A 52 45.24 13.42 -24.87
C GLY A 52 44.85 14.35 -23.70
N MET A 53 45.83 14.85 -23.02
CA MET A 53 45.74 15.96 -22.06
C MET A 53 46.87 16.93 -22.36
N GLU A 54 46.70 18.23 -22.08
CA GLU A 54 47.70 19.28 -22.39
C GLU A 54 49.10 18.93 -21.87
N ASP A 55 49.16 18.28 -20.69
CA ASP A 55 50.38 17.87 -20.02
C ASP A 55 50.81 16.42 -20.32
N ASN A 56 49.96 15.61 -20.98
CA ASN A 56 50.21 14.21 -21.33
C ASN A 56 49.48 13.77 -22.60
N PRO A 57 50.07 13.97 -23.77
CA PRO A 57 49.45 13.64 -25.05
C PRO A 57 49.24 12.13 -25.25
N TYR A 58 49.90 11.27 -24.48
CA TYR A 58 49.72 9.80 -24.51
C TYR A 58 48.66 9.30 -23.52
N PHE A 59 48.01 10.19 -22.75
CA PHE A 59 46.97 9.78 -21.83
C PHE A 59 45.80 9.14 -22.57
N GLN A 60 45.37 7.99 -22.08
CA GLN A 60 44.18 7.32 -22.58
C GLN A 60 43.36 6.73 -21.41
N TYR A 61 42.14 7.16 -21.30
CA TYR A 61 41.16 6.58 -20.37
C TYR A 61 40.03 5.93 -21.15
N THR A 62 39.66 4.72 -20.80
CA THR A 62 38.57 3.99 -21.45
C THR A 62 37.58 3.51 -20.40
N GLN A 63 36.35 3.95 -20.51
CA GLN A 63 35.24 3.48 -19.69
C GLN A 63 34.23 2.72 -20.55
N ARG A 64 33.78 1.55 -20.09
CA ARG A 64 32.71 0.79 -20.70
C ARG A 64 31.49 0.85 -19.80
N ILE A 65 30.40 1.39 -20.30
CA ILE A 65 29.11 1.49 -19.60
C ILE A 65 28.18 0.49 -20.30
N SER A 66 27.71 -0.50 -19.58
CA SER A 66 26.62 -1.36 -20.07
C SER A 66 25.33 -0.57 -19.94
N ILE A 67 24.77 -0.20 -21.09
CA ILE A 67 23.46 0.47 -21.14
C ILE A 67 22.43 -0.68 -21.19
N PRO A 68 21.69 -0.96 -20.12
CA PRO A 68 20.58 -1.87 -20.23
C PRO A 68 19.64 -1.34 -21.32
N ASP A 69 19.15 -2.25 -22.17
CA ASP A 69 18.30 -1.92 -23.31
C ASP A 69 17.34 -0.77 -22.96
N THR A 70 17.56 0.39 -23.59
CA THR A 70 16.80 1.61 -23.31
C THR A 70 15.32 1.45 -23.62
N THR A 71 14.94 0.50 -24.48
CA THR A 71 13.56 0.11 -24.71
C THR A 71 12.97 -0.61 -23.51
N ALA A 72 13.74 -1.44 -22.81
CA ALA A 72 13.33 -2.08 -21.56
C ALA A 72 13.26 -1.07 -20.42
N VAL A 73 14.19 -0.13 -20.33
CA VAL A 73 14.19 0.95 -19.34
C VAL A 73 13.06 1.95 -19.61
N ARG A 74 12.82 2.34 -20.87
CA ARG A 74 11.68 3.19 -21.24
C ARG A 74 10.34 2.51 -21.00
N ARG A 75 10.24 1.19 -21.20
CA ARG A 75 9.06 0.42 -20.79
C ARG A 75 8.88 0.39 -19.27
N LYS A 76 9.98 0.32 -18.50
CA LYS A 76 9.92 0.35 -17.02
C LYS A 76 9.50 1.70 -16.45
N MET A 77 9.97 2.81 -17.02
CA MET A 77 9.64 4.15 -16.51
C MET A 77 8.28 4.69 -16.95
N SER A 78 7.61 4.08 -17.93
CA SER A 78 6.30 4.57 -18.42
C SER A 78 5.10 4.09 -17.62
N ASN A 79 5.27 3.20 -16.64
CA ASN A 79 4.17 2.66 -15.86
C ASN A 79 4.40 2.91 -14.36
N VAL A 80 3.60 3.78 -13.77
CA VAL A 80 3.42 3.90 -12.30
C VAL A 80 3.08 2.54 -11.66
N LYS A 81 2.70 1.55 -12.47
CA LYS A 81 2.40 0.15 -12.11
C LYS A 81 3.61 -0.71 -11.74
N ASP A 82 4.83 -0.25 -12.02
CA ASP A 82 6.05 -1.03 -11.75
C ASP A 82 6.73 -0.65 -10.42
N PHE A 83 6.04 0.11 -9.59
CA PHE A 83 6.54 0.45 -8.26
C PHE A 83 6.65 -0.82 -7.39
N GLY A 84 7.86 -1.18 -7.02
CA GLY A 84 8.11 -2.33 -6.14
C GLY A 84 8.20 -3.70 -6.83
N ARG A 85 8.21 -3.76 -8.18
CA ARG A 85 8.31 -5.03 -8.91
C ARG A 85 9.73 -5.58 -8.92
N VAL A 86 9.96 -6.71 -8.26
CA VAL A 86 11.24 -7.44 -8.28
C VAL A 86 11.09 -8.70 -9.13
N VAL A 87 11.68 -8.69 -10.33
CA VAL A 87 11.70 -9.88 -11.19
C VAL A 87 12.90 -10.74 -10.82
N VAL A 88 12.62 -11.91 -10.24
CA VAL A 88 13.65 -12.93 -9.97
C VAL A 88 13.91 -13.70 -11.27
N LYS A 89 15.08 -13.52 -11.87
CA LYS A 89 15.50 -14.31 -13.03
C LYS A 89 15.92 -15.71 -12.56
N ALA A 90 15.42 -16.75 -13.21
CA ALA A 90 15.91 -18.11 -12.98
C ALA A 90 17.36 -18.26 -13.41
N LYS A 91 18.11 -19.15 -12.74
CA LYS A 91 19.55 -19.39 -12.94
C LYS A 91 19.90 -19.81 -14.38
N ASP A 92 18.91 -20.33 -15.13
CA ASP A 92 19.07 -20.87 -16.50
C ASP A 92 18.69 -19.86 -17.61
N GLY A 93 18.57 -18.56 -17.30
CA GLY A 93 18.21 -17.53 -18.29
C GLY A 93 16.77 -17.55 -18.79
N LYS A 94 15.96 -18.52 -18.34
CA LYS A 94 14.51 -18.57 -18.62
C LYS A 94 13.75 -17.59 -17.72
N PRO A 95 12.68 -16.96 -18.20
CA PRO A 95 11.87 -16.11 -17.34
C PRO A 95 11.30 -16.93 -16.16
N SER A 96 11.51 -16.44 -14.94
CA SER A 96 10.91 -17.08 -13.77
C SER A 96 9.38 -17.04 -13.90
N LYS A 97 8.72 -18.12 -13.51
CA LYS A 97 7.26 -18.15 -13.37
C LYS A 97 6.79 -17.38 -12.13
N TRP A 98 7.71 -17.00 -11.26
CA TRP A 98 7.44 -16.27 -10.02
C TRP A 98 7.99 -14.87 -10.10
N GLU A 99 7.22 -13.92 -9.59
CA GLU A 99 7.57 -12.52 -9.52
C GLU A 99 7.16 -11.96 -8.15
N GLY A 100 8.05 -11.20 -7.50
CA GLY A 100 7.73 -10.45 -6.29
C GLY A 100 7.23 -9.06 -6.63
N VAL A 101 6.13 -8.63 -6.00
CA VAL A 101 5.52 -7.31 -6.23
C VAL A 101 5.25 -6.64 -4.89
N GLY A 102 5.64 -5.37 -4.73
CA GLY A 102 5.25 -4.53 -3.62
C GLY A 102 3.89 -3.90 -3.87
N HIS A 103 3.11 -3.70 -2.82
CA HIS A 103 1.76 -3.14 -2.91
C HIS A 103 1.52 -2.07 -1.85
N ILE A 104 0.76 -1.06 -2.25
CA ILE A 104 0.14 -0.08 -1.36
C ILE A 104 -1.33 -0.02 -1.73
N TYR A 105 -2.22 -0.09 -0.76
CA TYR A 105 -3.62 0.16 -1.00
C TYR A 105 -4.17 1.24 -0.08
N LEU A 106 -5.11 2.00 -0.63
CA LEU A 106 -5.85 3.03 0.07
C LEU A 106 -7.32 2.91 -0.31
N GLY A 107 -8.20 2.82 0.68
CA GLY A 107 -9.61 2.68 0.45
C GLY A 107 -10.46 3.57 1.34
N MET A 108 -11.64 3.85 0.84
CA MET A 108 -12.73 4.48 1.59
C MET A 108 -13.98 3.63 1.47
N GLY A 109 -14.78 3.61 2.53
CA GLY A 109 -15.96 2.76 2.55
C GLY A 109 -16.96 3.18 3.59
N THR A 110 -17.95 2.34 3.76
CA THR A 110 -19.01 2.50 4.76
C THR A 110 -19.30 1.19 5.46
N MET A 111 -19.95 1.29 6.62
CA MET A 111 -20.49 0.14 7.32
C MET A 111 -21.99 0.01 7.03
N THR A 112 -22.39 -1.16 6.55
CA THR A 112 -23.80 -1.54 6.44
C THR A 112 -24.24 -2.19 7.75
N GLY A 113 -25.52 -1.99 8.15
CA GLY A 113 -26.05 -2.51 9.42
C GLY A 113 -25.59 -1.70 10.63
N ALA A 114 -25.19 -0.45 10.46
CA ALA A 114 -24.93 0.45 11.57
C ALA A 114 -26.21 0.71 12.37
N PRO A 115 -26.11 0.88 13.71
CA PRO A 115 -27.26 1.16 14.55
C PRO A 115 -28.03 2.41 14.08
N ASP A 116 -29.33 2.40 14.20
CA ASP A 116 -30.22 3.53 13.88
C ASP A 116 -30.05 4.13 12.48
N GLY A 117 -29.53 3.35 11.52
CA GLY A 117 -29.31 3.80 10.14
C GLY A 117 -28.22 4.86 9.96
N TYR A 118 -27.35 5.04 10.96
CA TYR A 118 -26.24 6.00 10.85
C TYR A 118 -25.23 5.62 9.77
N SER A 119 -24.83 6.64 9.01
CA SER A 119 -23.73 6.47 8.04
C SER A 119 -22.39 6.56 8.75
N MET A 120 -21.54 5.54 8.54
CA MET A 120 -20.13 5.54 8.98
C MET A 120 -19.19 5.86 7.81
N TRP A 121 -19.60 6.79 6.99
CA TRP A 121 -18.83 7.32 5.89
C TRP A 121 -18.02 8.58 6.32
N PRO A 122 -16.74 8.70 5.93
CA PRO A 122 -15.90 7.67 5.31
C PRO A 122 -15.22 6.78 6.35
N THR A 123 -15.37 5.46 6.20
CA THR A 123 -14.44 4.51 6.80
C THR A 123 -13.19 4.46 5.92
N VAL A 124 -12.02 4.63 6.49
CA VAL A 124 -10.74 4.68 5.76
C VAL A 124 -9.91 3.45 6.08
N GLU A 125 -9.32 2.86 5.05
CA GLU A 125 -8.33 1.80 5.21
C GLU A 125 -7.06 2.09 4.42
N VAL A 126 -5.94 1.63 4.95
CA VAL A 126 -4.62 1.75 4.31
C VAL A 126 -3.80 0.52 4.63
N GLY A 127 -2.98 0.09 3.68
CA GLY A 127 -2.03 -0.98 3.93
C GLY A 127 -0.92 -1.02 2.90
N VAL A 128 0.14 -1.71 3.28
CA VAL A 128 1.36 -1.90 2.50
C VAL A 128 1.86 -3.31 2.68
N GLY A 129 2.45 -3.88 1.66
CA GLY A 129 3.03 -5.22 1.75
C GLY A 129 3.60 -5.73 0.44
N ILE A 130 3.75 -7.03 0.37
CA ILE A 130 4.36 -7.73 -0.76
C ILE A 130 3.49 -8.91 -1.18
N SER A 131 3.56 -9.26 -2.46
CA SER A 131 3.00 -10.51 -2.97
C SER A 131 4.00 -11.28 -3.83
N ALA A 132 3.73 -12.56 -4.00
CA ALA A 132 4.35 -13.41 -4.98
C ALA A 132 3.32 -13.73 -6.07
N ASP A 133 3.63 -13.36 -7.29
CA ASP A 133 2.81 -13.59 -8.47
C ASP A 133 3.33 -14.81 -9.21
N TYR A 134 2.46 -15.77 -9.48
CA TYR A 134 2.76 -17.00 -10.19
C TYR A 134 2.05 -17.05 -11.54
N HIS A 135 2.81 -17.28 -12.61
CA HIS A 135 2.36 -17.31 -14.01
C HIS A 135 2.39 -18.73 -14.60
N PRO A 136 1.41 -19.61 -14.32
CA PRO A 136 1.48 -21.01 -14.74
C PRO A 136 1.41 -21.18 -16.26
N PHE A 137 0.57 -20.39 -16.92
CA PHE A 137 0.25 -20.49 -18.35
C PHE A 137 0.62 -19.21 -19.13
N GLY A 138 1.70 -18.53 -18.71
CA GLY A 138 2.16 -17.29 -19.33
C GLY A 138 1.54 -16.03 -18.69
N PRO A 139 1.88 -14.84 -19.22
CA PRO A 139 1.62 -13.56 -18.54
C PRO A 139 0.13 -13.15 -18.48
N LYS A 140 -0.75 -13.84 -19.19
CA LYS A 140 -2.20 -13.52 -19.19
C LYS A 140 -2.91 -13.98 -17.94
N ASN A 141 -2.41 -15.02 -17.28
CA ASN A 141 -3.05 -15.62 -16.10
C ASN A 141 -2.06 -15.63 -14.94
N THR A 142 -2.41 -14.95 -13.87
CA THR A 142 -1.54 -14.77 -12.69
C THR A 142 -2.29 -15.16 -11.43
N TRP A 143 -1.68 -15.99 -10.61
CA TRP A 143 -2.08 -16.20 -9.23
C TRP A 143 -1.19 -15.39 -8.32
N SER A 144 -1.81 -14.61 -7.43
CA SER A 144 -1.11 -13.77 -6.46
C SER A 144 -1.43 -14.22 -5.05
N ILE A 145 -0.39 -14.42 -4.23
CA ILE A 145 -0.51 -14.59 -2.80
C ILE A 145 0.42 -13.60 -2.11
N GLY A 146 -0.03 -12.96 -1.05
CA GLY A 146 0.76 -11.89 -0.41
C GLY A 146 0.59 -11.78 1.09
N LEU A 147 1.33 -10.83 1.65
CA LEU A 147 1.28 -10.42 3.04
C LEU A 147 1.25 -8.90 3.08
N LEU A 148 0.24 -8.34 3.75
CA LEU A 148 0.06 -6.90 3.90
C LEU A 148 -0.14 -6.55 5.37
N VAL A 149 0.36 -5.41 5.78
CA VAL A 149 0.09 -4.79 7.08
C VAL A 149 -0.64 -3.49 6.86
N GLY A 150 -1.66 -3.24 7.63
CA GLY A 150 -2.49 -2.05 7.44
C GLY A 150 -3.31 -1.70 8.66
N ALA A 151 -4.17 -0.73 8.46
CA ALA A 151 -5.13 -0.29 9.47
C ALA A 151 -6.44 0.12 8.83
N VAL A 152 -7.50 -0.02 9.60
CA VAL A 152 -8.83 0.51 9.27
C VAL A 152 -9.26 1.47 10.37
N SER A 153 -9.87 2.58 9.97
CA SER A 153 -10.47 3.57 10.86
C SER A 153 -11.90 3.84 10.42
N LEU A 154 -12.84 3.54 11.32
CA LEU A 154 -14.26 3.75 11.11
C LEU A 154 -14.64 5.12 11.62
N HIS A 155 -15.26 5.91 10.77
CA HIS A 155 -15.85 7.18 11.16
C HIS A 155 -17.09 6.92 12.02
N THR A 156 -17.22 7.69 13.09
CA THR A 156 -18.43 7.71 13.93
C THR A 156 -19.12 9.06 13.76
N PRO A 157 -20.44 9.12 13.67
CA PRO A 157 -21.16 10.39 13.64
C PRO A 157 -20.77 11.30 14.81
N SER A 158 -20.65 12.59 14.59
CA SER A 158 -20.12 13.57 15.56
C SER A 158 -20.92 13.70 16.84
N ASN A 159 -22.20 13.34 16.81
CA ASN A 159 -23.10 13.40 17.97
C ASN A 159 -23.12 12.09 18.78
N ARG A 160 -22.29 11.10 18.45
CA ARG A 160 -22.28 9.80 19.13
C ARG A 160 -20.85 9.31 19.38
N TYR A 161 -20.73 8.42 20.39
CA TYR A 161 -19.47 7.76 20.71
C TYR A 161 -19.67 6.29 21.05
N TRP A 162 -18.59 5.55 20.97
CA TRP A 162 -18.57 4.14 21.34
C TRP A 162 -18.32 3.99 22.85
N ALA A 163 -19.19 3.24 23.50
CA ALA A 163 -19.09 2.89 24.92
C ALA A 163 -19.20 1.38 25.10
N LYS A 164 -18.63 0.87 26.19
CA LYS A 164 -18.86 -0.50 26.65
C LYS A 164 -20.14 -0.51 27.49
N ASP A 165 -20.98 -1.52 27.29
CA ASP A 165 -22.13 -1.78 28.15
C ASP A 165 -21.62 -2.32 29.50
N GLY A 166 -21.77 -1.52 30.55
CA GLY A 166 -21.34 -1.90 31.90
C GLY A 166 -22.12 -3.08 32.50
N LEU A 167 -23.28 -3.42 31.96
CA LEU A 167 -24.13 -4.54 32.41
C LEU A 167 -23.88 -5.81 31.59
N ALA A 168 -23.61 -5.69 30.31
CA ALA A 168 -23.40 -6.81 29.37
C ALA A 168 -21.91 -7.08 29.06
N GLY A 169 -20.99 -6.60 29.88
CA GLY A 169 -19.56 -6.85 29.74
C GLY A 169 -18.90 -6.11 28.58
N ASP A 170 -18.31 -6.84 27.62
CA ASP A 170 -17.53 -6.24 26.52
C ASP A 170 -18.37 -5.78 25.31
N LYS A 171 -19.69 -5.70 25.43
CA LYS A 171 -20.56 -5.28 24.32
C LYS A 171 -20.38 -3.79 24.04
N MET A 172 -20.06 -3.48 22.78
CA MET A 172 -19.93 -2.11 22.30
C MET A 172 -21.30 -1.56 21.88
N LEU A 173 -21.61 -0.36 22.36
CA LEU A 173 -22.81 0.38 22.03
C LEU A 173 -22.46 1.74 21.46
N LEU A 174 -23.28 2.22 20.54
CA LEU A 174 -23.22 3.59 20.02
C LEU A 174 -24.16 4.48 20.80
N VAL A 175 -23.62 5.36 21.63
CA VAL A 175 -24.36 6.18 22.60
C VAL A 175 -24.29 7.65 22.18
N PRO A 176 -25.37 8.44 22.32
CA PRO A 176 -25.31 9.87 22.06
C PRO A 176 -24.43 10.57 23.11
N TYR A 177 -23.76 11.64 22.70
CA TYR A 177 -23.12 12.56 23.64
C TYR A 177 -24.20 13.30 24.45
N ALA A 178 -23.85 13.67 25.68
CA ALA A 178 -24.70 14.53 26.49
C ALA A 178 -24.78 15.95 25.86
N ASP A 179 -25.91 16.61 26.10
CA ASP A 179 -26.09 17.98 25.64
C ASP A 179 -25.07 18.93 26.29
N GLY A 180 -24.64 19.92 25.53
CA GLY A 180 -23.68 20.93 26.01
C GLY A 180 -22.18 20.54 25.85
N LEU A 181 -21.85 19.38 25.26
CA LEU A 181 -20.50 19.03 24.92
C LEU A 181 -20.12 19.55 23.54
N GLU A 182 -18.92 20.11 23.43
CA GLU A 182 -18.39 20.66 22.20
C GLU A 182 -17.26 19.79 21.61
N ARG A 183 -16.95 19.99 20.31
CA ARG A 183 -15.87 19.33 19.60
C ARG A 183 -15.88 17.80 19.74
N THR A 184 -17.07 17.24 19.76
CA THR A 184 -17.26 15.80 19.91
C THR A 184 -16.74 15.04 18.70
N HIS A 185 -15.89 14.03 18.94
CA HIS A 185 -15.38 13.14 17.92
C HIS A 185 -15.16 11.74 18.48
N SER A 186 -15.56 10.74 17.73
CA SER A 186 -15.29 9.35 18.09
C SER A 186 -14.87 8.54 16.87
N SER A 187 -14.05 7.53 17.06
CA SER A 187 -13.63 6.62 16.01
C SER A 187 -13.34 5.23 16.54
N LEU A 188 -13.56 4.24 15.68
CA LEU A 188 -13.10 2.87 15.89
C LEU A 188 -11.89 2.63 14.97
N SER A 189 -10.84 2.01 15.48
CA SER A 189 -9.68 1.64 14.69
C SER A 189 -9.22 0.22 15.00
N ALA A 190 -8.66 -0.44 13.99
CA ALA A 190 -8.03 -1.74 14.15
C ALA A 190 -6.82 -1.85 13.22
N GLY A 191 -5.73 -2.43 13.75
CA GLY A 191 -4.62 -2.91 12.95
C GLY A 191 -5.01 -4.18 12.20
N ARG A 192 -4.48 -4.39 11.02
CA ARG A 192 -4.74 -5.55 10.18
C ARG A 192 -3.45 -6.15 9.65
N PHE A 193 -3.34 -7.45 9.77
CA PHE A 193 -2.44 -8.25 8.98
C PHE A 193 -3.27 -9.00 7.94
N SER A 194 -2.98 -8.83 6.66
CA SER A 194 -3.85 -9.33 5.59
C SER A 194 -3.09 -10.26 4.66
N MET A 195 -3.74 -11.33 4.24
CA MET A 195 -3.24 -12.29 3.25
C MET A 195 -4.15 -12.22 2.02
N PRO A 196 -3.78 -11.46 0.99
CA PRO A 196 -4.49 -11.45 -0.27
C PRO A 196 -4.22 -12.74 -1.05
N LEU A 197 -5.28 -13.27 -1.67
CA LEU A 197 -5.22 -14.36 -2.62
C LEU A 197 -6.06 -13.98 -3.83
N PHE A 198 -5.42 -13.76 -4.98
CA PHE A 198 -6.08 -13.29 -6.20
C PHE A 198 -5.73 -14.14 -7.41
N TYR A 199 -6.70 -14.24 -8.29
CA TYR A 199 -6.52 -14.65 -9.68
C TYR A 199 -6.71 -13.42 -10.57
N LYS A 200 -5.71 -13.11 -11.38
CA LYS A 200 -5.71 -11.99 -12.33
C LYS A 200 -5.73 -12.52 -13.75
N HIS A 201 -6.67 -12.03 -14.54
CA HIS A 201 -6.73 -12.26 -15.98
C HIS A 201 -6.44 -10.98 -16.75
N THR A 202 -5.51 -11.05 -17.69
CA THR A 202 -5.09 -9.94 -18.54
C THR A 202 -5.67 -10.14 -19.94
N PHE A 203 -6.44 -9.16 -20.42
CA PHE A 203 -7.18 -9.26 -21.68
C PHE A 203 -6.33 -8.91 -22.89
N ASP A 204 -5.40 -7.96 -22.73
CA ASP A 204 -4.57 -7.48 -23.82
C ASP A 204 -3.12 -7.98 -23.74
N GLU A 205 -2.46 -8.09 -24.91
CA GLU A 205 -1.06 -8.52 -24.97
C GLU A 205 -0.07 -7.55 -24.33
N ARG A 206 -0.47 -6.29 -24.20
CA ARG A 206 0.34 -5.23 -23.57
C ARG A 206 0.18 -5.17 -22.04
N GLY A 207 -0.67 -6.04 -21.46
CA GLY A 207 -0.88 -6.09 -20.02
C GLY A 207 -1.59 -4.88 -19.41
N ARG A 208 -2.27 -4.07 -20.24
CA ARG A 208 -2.87 -2.80 -19.80
C ARG A 208 -4.22 -2.97 -19.13
N TRP A 209 -5.00 -3.94 -19.61
CA TRP A 209 -6.32 -4.25 -19.07
C TRP A 209 -6.30 -5.59 -18.37
N SER A 210 -6.69 -5.61 -17.13
CA SER A 210 -6.85 -6.87 -16.39
C SER A 210 -7.91 -6.74 -15.31
N VAL A 211 -8.53 -7.88 -15.00
CA VAL A 211 -9.44 -8.03 -13.87
C VAL A 211 -8.83 -9.04 -12.91
N SER A 212 -8.84 -8.73 -11.63
CA SER A 212 -8.45 -9.65 -10.57
C SER A 212 -9.65 -9.95 -9.69
N LEU A 213 -9.83 -11.23 -9.39
CA LEU A 213 -10.87 -11.74 -8.51
C LEU A 213 -10.19 -12.51 -7.38
N GLY A 214 -10.66 -12.34 -6.17
CA GLY A 214 -10.09 -13.06 -5.05
C GLY A 214 -10.68 -12.67 -3.71
N ALA A 215 -9.92 -12.94 -2.66
CA ALA A 215 -10.30 -12.59 -1.31
C ALA A 215 -9.07 -12.14 -0.51
N MET A 216 -9.31 -11.32 0.48
CA MET A 216 -8.34 -10.91 1.47
C MET A 216 -8.74 -11.52 2.81
N VAL A 217 -7.87 -12.34 3.38
CA VAL A 217 -8.03 -12.86 4.74
C VAL A 217 -7.32 -11.89 5.68
N ASN A 218 -8.08 -11.26 6.58
CA ASN A 218 -7.54 -10.27 7.52
C ASN A 218 -7.51 -10.84 8.93
N PHE A 219 -6.41 -10.64 9.61
CA PHE A 219 -6.22 -10.84 11.03
C PHE A 219 -6.23 -9.48 11.70
N ASN A 220 -7.31 -9.19 12.43
CA ASN A 220 -7.48 -7.91 13.12
C ASN A 220 -6.83 -7.95 14.50
N PHE A 221 -6.07 -6.91 14.83
CA PHE A 221 -5.38 -6.77 16.12
C PHE A 221 -5.41 -5.31 16.58
N ALA A 222 -5.01 -5.07 17.82
CA ALA A 222 -4.89 -3.73 18.42
C ALA A 222 -6.12 -2.83 18.18
N ALA A 223 -7.31 -3.45 18.28
CA ALA A 223 -8.56 -2.71 18.08
C ALA A 223 -8.86 -1.81 19.28
N SER A 224 -9.24 -0.57 18.99
CA SER A 224 -9.58 0.44 19.98
C SER A 224 -10.71 1.35 19.53
N ALA A 225 -11.45 1.88 20.50
CA ALA A 225 -12.41 2.95 20.30
C ALA A 225 -11.94 4.19 21.03
N SER A 226 -11.84 5.32 20.34
CA SER A 226 -11.45 6.58 20.92
C SER A 226 -12.63 7.56 20.89
N ARG A 227 -12.73 8.38 21.92
CA ARG A 227 -13.65 9.51 21.98
C ARG A 227 -12.94 10.74 22.48
N HIS A 228 -13.27 11.86 21.89
CA HIS A 228 -12.75 13.18 22.22
C HIS A 228 -13.93 14.12 22.37
N TYR A 229 -13.95 14.92 23.44
CA TYR A 229 -14.95 15.96 23.64
C TYR A 229 -14.38 17.06 24.52
N GLN A 230 -14.98 18.24 24.45
CA GLN A 230 -14.66 19.41 25.26
C GLN A 230 -15.86 19.75 26.15
N MET A 231 -15.61 20.00 27.43
CA MET A 231 -16.59 20.46 28.39
C MET A 231 -16.05 21.72 29.07
N GLY A 232 -16.59 22.88 28.70
CA GLY A 232 -16.01 24.18 29.07
C GLY A 232 -14.59 24.33 28.50
N ASP A 233 -13.62 24.64 29.34
CA ASP A 233 -12.22 24.79 28.95
C ASP A 233 -11.41 23.47 28.99
N GLU A 234 -12.00 22.41 29.50
CA GLU A 234 -11.33 21.11 29.62
C GLU A 234 -11.59 20.20 28.43
N THR A 235 -10.54 19.50 27.98
CA THR A 235 -10.56 18.55 26.88
C THR A 235 -10.33 17.14 27.40
N PHE A 236 -11.20 16.22 27.02
CA PHE A 236 -11.16 14.82 27.44
C PHE A 236 -10.87 13.89 26.24
N ASP A 237 -9.84 13.06 26.39
CA ASP A 237 -9.46 12.01 25.45
C ASP A 237 -9.55 10.64 26.13
N ILE A 238 -10.48 9.81 25.72
CA ILE A 238 -10.68 8.49 26.31
C ILE A 238 -10.52 7.43 25.22
N THR A 239 -9.67 6.44 25.47
CA THR A 239 -9.48 5.30 24.58
C THR A 239 -9.85 4.00 25.27
N LEU A 240 -10.75 3.26 24.64
CA LEU A 240 -11.17 1.92 25.07
C LEU A 240 -10.41 0.88 24.26
N HIS A 241 -9.79 -0.06 24.95
CA HIS A 241 -9.13 -1.21 24.37
C HIS A 241 -9.99 -2.47 24.51
N HIS A 242 -9.62 -3.54 23.78
CA HIS A 242 -10.32 -4.82 23.82
C HIS A 242 -11.82 -4.70 23.50
N ILE A 243 -12.13 -4.09 22.36
CA ILE A 243 -13.51 -3.76 21.94
C ILE A 243 -14.23 -4.92 21.23
N GLY A 244 -13.78 -6.16 21.38
CA GLY A 244 -14.46 -7.33 20.85
C GLY A 244 -14.54 -7.42 19.32
N VAL A 245 -13.55 -6.87 18.59
CA VAL A 245 -13.47 -6.99 17.14
C VAL A 245 -13.23 -8.44 16.73
N ARG A 246 -13.84 -8.87 15.63
CA ARG A 246 -13.64 -10.21 15.07
C ARG A 246 -12.18 -10.41 14.66
N PRO A 247 -11.49 -11.43 15.18
CA PRO A 247 -10.03 -11.57 14.97
C PRO A 247 -9.70 -11.94 13.52
N VAL A 248 -10.56 -12.67 12.84
CA VAL A 248 -10.37 -13.08 11.45
C VAL A 248 -11.59 -12.72 10.62
N THR A 249 -11.36 -12.05 9.49
CA THR A 249 -12.39 -11.74 8.49
C THR A 249 -11.90 -12.14 7.10
N VAL A 250 -12.83 -12.57 6.25
CA VAL A 250 -12.58 -12.88 4.84
C VAL A 250 -13.39 -11.92 3.99
N GLU A 251 -12.70 -11.17 3.13
CA GLU A 251 -13.27 -10.10 2.33
C GLU A 251 -13.08 -10.40 0.85
N PRO A 252 -14.12 -10.92 0.14
CA PRO A 252 -14.08 -11.00 -1.32
C PRO A 252 -13.80 -9.62 -1.91
N MET A 253 -12.98 -9.61 -2.96
CA MET A 253 -12.46 -8.41 -3.59
C MET A 253 -12.36 -8.57 -5.10
N VAL A 254 -12.76 -7.54 -5.81
CA VAL A 254 -12.62 -7.39 -7.26
C VAL A 254 -11.71 -6.20 -7.51
N MET A 255 -10.76 -6.35 -8.43
CA MET A 255 -9.91 -5.25 -8.89
C MET A 255 -9.95 -5.15 -10.40
N VAL A 256 -9.95 -3.93 -10.90
CA VAL A 256 -9.86 -3.61 -12.32
C VAL A 256 -8.64 -2.73 -12.55
N ASN A 257 -7.77 -3.19 -13.45
CA ASN A 257 -6.65 -2.41 -13.92
C ASN A 257 -6.96 -1.84 -15.30
N ALA A 258 -6.72 -0.56 -15.48
CA ALA A 258 -6.83 0.14 -16.75
C ALA A 258 -5.51 0.85 -17.09
N PRO A 259 -5.26 1.23 -18.36
CA PRO A 259 -4.10 2.02 -18.74
C PRO A 259 -4.08 3.35 -17.99
N TYR A 260 -2.89 3.76 -17.53
CA TYR A 260 -2.64 5.08 -16.92
C TYR A 260 -3.34 5.36 -15.58
N VAL A 261 -4.10 4.41 -15.04
CA VAL A 261 -4.78 4.53 -13.73
C VAL A 261 -4.31 3.42 -12.80
N PRO A 262 -4.19 3.69 -11.47
CA PRO A 262 -3.99 2.62 -10.49
C PRO A 262 -5.14 1.61 -10.54
N ALA A 263 -4.90 0.40 -10.07
CA ALA A 263 -5.96 -0.59 -9.96
C ALA A 263 -7.05 -0.07 -9.02
N ILE A 264 -8.29 -0.06 -9.48
CA ILE A 264 -9.45 0.27 -8.67
C ILE A 264 -9.99 -1.03 -8.09
N TYR A 265 -10.27 -1.05 -6.80
CA TYR A 265 -10.87 -2.21 -6.16
C TYR A 265 -12.19 -1.92 -5.48
N CYS A 266 -13.00 -2.96 -5.38
CA CYS A 266 -14.19 -3.03 -4.53
C CYS A 266 -14.07 -4.28 -3.66
N LYS A 267 -14.31 -4.12 -2.37
CA LYS A 267 -14.19 -5.17 -1.35
C LYS A 267 -15.38 -5.13 -0.41
N TYR A 268 -15.90 -6.31 -0.07
CA TYR A 268 -17.01 -6.46 0.85
C TYR A 268 -16.67 -7.46 1.95
N SER A 269 -16.95 -7.13 3.20
CA SER A 269 -16.86 -8.05 4.34
C SER A 269 -18.24 -8.66 4.61
N PRO A 270 -18.49 -9.92 4.26
CA PRO A 270 -19.73 -10.59 4.65
C PRO A 270 -19.83 -10.88 6.15
N MET A 271 -18.66 -10.87 6.82
CA MET A 271 -18.58 -11.06 8.26
C MET A 271 -18.75 -9.73 8.99
N THR A 272 -19.37 -9.79 10.18
CA THR A 272 -19.53 -8.62 11.04
C THR A 272 -18.20 -8.15 11.61
N PHE A 273 -18.04 -6.84 11.80
CA PHE A 273 -16.83 -6.24 12.36
C PHE A 273 -16.56 -6.70 13.80
N PHE A 274 -17.60 -6.75 14.62
CA PHE A 274 -17.53 -7.27 15.98
C PHE A 274 -17.74 -8.78 16.03
N LYS A 275 -17.21 -9.43 17.06
CA LYS A 275 -17.61 -10.80 17.45
C LYS A 275 -19.09 -10.84 17.79
N ASN A 276 -19.69 -12.02 17.66
CA ASN A 276 -21.10 -12.20 18.02
C ASN A 276 -21.35 -11.77 19.48
N GLY A 277 -22.31 -10.90 19.70
CA GLY A 277 -22.64 -10.37 21.01
C GLY A 277 -21.78 -9.22 21.52
N CYS A 278 -20.63 -8.92 20.87
CA CYS A 278 -19.71 -7.85 21.32
C CYS A 278 -20.01 -6.47 20.70
N GLY A 279 -21.01 -6.35 19.86
CA GLY A 279 -21.40 -5.08 19.25
C GLY A 279 -22.45 -5.24 18.16
N PRO A 280 -22.79 -4.15 17.47
CA PRO A 280 -23.76 -4.18 16.39
C PRO A 280 -23.25 -5.00 15.18
N GLU A 281 -24.18 -5.57 14.43
CA GLU A 281 -23.89 -6.41 13.25
C GLU A 281 -23.54 -5.56 12.03
N MET A 282 -22.39 -4.91 12.09
CA MET A 282 -21.91 -4.06 11.00
C MET A 282 -21.02 -4.85 10.05
N LYS A 283 -21.21 -4.65 8.73
CA LYS A 283 -20.40 -5.21 7.66
C LYS A 283 -19.79 -4.11 6.83
N MET A 284 -18.58 -4.30 6.37
CA MET A 284 -17.81 -3.28 5.67
C MET A 284 -17.91 -3.43 4.16
N LEU A 285 -18.15 -2.31 3.46
CA LEU A 285 -18.03 -2.18 2.02
C LEU A 285 -16.99 -1.09 1.73
N THR A 286 -15.96 -1.41 0.95
CA THR A 286 -14.85 -0.51 0.68
C THR A 286 -14.53 -0.45 -0.81
N PHE A 287 -14.20 0.75 -1.26
CA PHE A 287 -13.68 1.03 -2.60
C PHE A 287 -12.34 1.74 -2.47
N GLY A 288 -11.43 1.52 -3.40
CA GLY A 288 -10.15 2.17 -3.29
C GLY A 288 -9.22 1.92 -4.46
N VAL A 289 -7.98 2.32 -4.26
CA VAL A 289 -6.89 2.13 -5.22
C VAL A 289 -5.86 1.15 -4.66
N TYR A 290 -5.32 0.35 -5.55
CA TYR A 290 -4.31 -0.66 -5.26
C TYR A 290 -3.13 -0.46 -6.23
N LEU A 291 -1.95 -0.18 -5.66
CA LEU A 291 -0.72 0.14 -6.36
C LEU A 291 0.30 -0.99 -6.26
#